data_7ccb0201183bd3945122d4522bb76d84
#
_entry.id   7ccb0201183bd3945122d4522bb76d84
#
_cell.length_a   1.000
_cell.length_b   1.000
_cell.length_c   1.000
_cell.angle_alpha   90.00
_cell.angle_beta   90.00
_cell.angle_gamma   90.00
#
_symmetry.space_group_name_H-M   'P 1'
#
loop_
_entity.id
_entity.type
_entity.pdbx_description
1 polymer ?
#
loop_
_entity_poly.entity_id
_entity_poly.type
_entity_poly.pdbx_seq_one_letter_code
_entity_poly.pdbx_strand_id
1 'polypeptide(L)'
;YKRQQLAQPVTFGHHLLAWHEMLVRDEQRLNQVKVNLNVMPLGSAALSGTPFPIDRKLVAKKLGFKTISSNSMDAVSDRDFVCDFAYACSMIMVHLSRISEELIYWMNTHIKLVDIDEAFCTGSSIMPQKKNPDVPELIRGKCGSAIGSLTSLLVLLKGLPLTYNRDLQEDKGIIIESISEVLACLNLMPRLIVTLTVDKEKAFLFSKEDYSNATDLADY
;
A
#
# COMPACT_ATOMS: atom_id res chain seq x y z
N TYR A 1 -19.24 8.89 -10.19
CA TYR A 1 -19.20 8.27 -11.53
C TYR A 1 -18.98 6.76 -11.41
N LYS A 2 -19.77 5.99 -12.14
CA LYS A 2 -19.59 4.54 -12.26
C LYS A 2 -19.22 4.23 -13.71
N ARG A 3 -18.05 3.64 -13.94
CA ARG A 3 -17.51 3.39 -15.29
C ARG A 3 -17.41 4.68 -16.14
N GLN A 4 -17.04 5.81 -15.47
CA GLN A 4 -16.94 7.18 -16.01
C GLN A 4 -18.27 7.73 -16.58
N GLN A 5 -19.41 7.20 -16.13
CA GLN A 5 -20.74 7.71 -16.44
C GLN A 5 -21.40 8.23 -15.16
N LEU A 6 -22.34 9.16 -15.31
CA LEU A 6 -23.15 9.64 -14.21
C LEU A 6 -23.93 8.46 -13.58
N ALA A 7 -23.99 8.45 -12.27
CA ALA A 7 -24.65 7.43 -11.50
C ALA A 7 -25.32 8.08 -10.29
N GLN A 8 -25.94 7.28 -9.40
CA GLN A 8 -26.58 7.80 -8.21
C GLN A 8 -25.63 8.69 -7.39
N PRO A 9 -26.10 9.87 -6.92
CA PRO A 9 -25.30 10.77 -6.11
C PRO A 9 -25.00 10.15 -4.74
N VAL A 10 -23.79 10.35 -4.27
CA VAL A 10 -23.33 9.99 -2.92
C VAL A 10 -22.66 11.19 -2.25
N THR A 11 -22.63 11.23 -0.95
CA THR A 11 -21.89 12.29 -0.25
C THR A 11 -20.37 12.05 -0.42
N PHE A 12 -19.60 13.13 -0.43
CA PHE A 12 -18.13 13.04 -0.46
C PHE A 12 -17.59 12.27 0.75
N GLY A 13 -18.21 12.44 1.92
CA GLY A 13 -17.86 11.68 3.13
C GLY A 13 -18.04 10.17 2.95
N HIS A 14 -19.13 9.74 2.30
CA HIS A 14 -19.33 8.31 1.99
C HIS A 14 -18.23 7.76 1.06
N HIS A 15 -17.80 8.55 0.09
CA HIS A 15 -16.69 8.18 -0.80
C HIS A 15 -15.37 8.05 -0.03
N LEU A 16 -15.05 9.01 0.84
CA LEU A 16 -13.84 8.95 1.69
C LEU A 16 -13.84 7.74 2.62
N LEU A 17 -15.00 7.34 3.15
CA LEU A 17 -15.13 6.12 3.93
C LEU A 17 -14.82 4.86 3.12
N ALA A 18 -15.09 4.85 1.81
CA ALA A 18 -14.66 3.74 0.96
C ALA A 18 -13.13 3.63 0.85
N TRP A 19 -12.41 4.75 0.78
CA TRP A 19 -10.95 4.75 0.88
C TRP A 19 -10.46 4.26 2.25
N HIS A 20 -11.11 4.72 3.33
CA HIS A 20 -10.82 4.26 4.69
C HIS A 20 -10.93 2.73 4.80
N GLU A 21 -11.99 2.13 4.26
CA GLU A 21 -12.16 0.67 4.27
C GLU A 21 -11.03 -0.09 3.55
N MET A 22 -10.46 0.47 2.49
CA MET A 22 -9.28 -0.11 1.84
C MET A 22 -8.08 -0.12 2.80
N LEU A 23 -7.83 0.99 3.49
CA LEU A 23 -6.71 1.14 4.41
C LEU A 23 -6.87 0.31 5.69
N VAL A 24 -8.09 0.13 6.18
CA VAL A 24 -8.39 -0.80 7.29
C VAL A 24 -7.99 -2.23 6.93
N ARG A 25 -8.29 -2.67 5.71
CA ARG A 25 -7.85 -4.00 5.26
C ARG A 25 -6.33 -4.10 5.12
N ASP A 26 -5.64 -3.01 4.80
CA ASP A 26 -4.17 -2.98 4.74
C ASP A 26 -3.57 -3.07 6.14
N GLU A 27 -4.13 -2.38 7.12
CA GLU A 27 -3.73 -2.50 8.53
C GLU A 27 -3.89 -3.93 9.03
N GLN A 28 -5.00 -4.59 8.69
CA GLN A 28 -5.23 -6.00 9.05
C GLN A 28 -4.16 -6.92 8.43
N ARG A 29 -3.77 -6.69 7.17
CA ARG A 29 -2.67 -7.43 6.52
C ARG A 29 -1.36 -7.25 7.24
N LEU A 30 -0.98 -6.01 7.56
CA LEU A 30 0.24 -5.72 8.31
C LEU A 30 0.24 -6.36 9.70
N ASN A 31 -0.90 -6.37 10.39
CA ASN A 31 -1.04 -7.03 11.67
C ASN A 31 -0.85 -8.56 11.54
N GLN A 32 -1.34 -9.19 10.47
CA GLN A 32 -1.09 -10.61 10.21
C GLN A 32 0.38 -10.88 9.89
N VAL A 33 1.03 -10.06 9.10
CA VAL A 33 2.48 -10.13 8.85
C VAL A 33 3.26 -10.07 10.15
N LYS A 34 2.89 -9.16 11.05
CA LYS A 34 3.52 -9.04 12.38
C LYS A 34 3.37 -10.31 13.22
N VAL A 35 2.29 -11.05 13.07
CA VAL A 35 2.10 -12.34 13.74
C VAL A 35 3.03 -13.39 13.14
N ASN A 36 3.11 -13.50 11.83
CA ASN A 36 3.95 -14.46 11.12
C ASN A 36 5.45 -14.20 11.35
N LEU A 37 5.85 -12.93 11.37
CA LEU A 37 7.23 -12.51 11.66
C LEU A 37 7.68 -12.83 13.09
N ASN A 38 6.76 -13.00 14.04
CA ASN A 38 7.07 -13.08 15.48
C ASN A 38 7.47 -14.50 15.92
N VAL A 39 8.34 -15.14 15.15
CA VAL A 39 8.91 -16.47 15.39
C VAL A 39 10.43 -16.35 15.46
N MET A 40 11.04 -16.68 16.59
CA MET A 40 12.48 -16.52 16.80
C MET A 40 13.30 -17.63 16.13
N PRO A 41 14.22 -17.33 15.20
CA PRO A 41 15.04 -18.33 14.52
C PRO A 41 16.32 -18.68 15.29
N LEU A 42 16.76 -17.87 16.25
CA LEU A 42 18.04 -18.04 16.93
C LEU A 42 18.18 -19.41 17.58
N GLY A 43 19.38 -19.99 17.50
CA GLY A 43 19.70 -21.34 17.92
C GLY A 43 19.63 -22.36 16.79
N SER A 44 19.19 -21.97 15.60
CA SER A 44 19.23 -22.82 14.39
C SER A 44 20.64 -23.01 13.84
N ALA A 45 21.58 -22.14 14.23
CA ALA A 45 22.96 -22.08 13.71
C ALA A 45 22.97 -22.00 12.17
N ALA A 46 23.89 -22.69 11.51
CA ALA A 46 23.95 -22.68 10.04
C ALA A 46 22.79 -23.47 9.40
N LEU A 47 22.34 -24.59 10.01
CA LEU A 47 21.23 -25.41 9.55
C LEU A 47 20.74 -26.49 10.56
N SER A 48 21.60 -27.06 11.37
CA SER A 48 21.29 -28.25 12.19
C SER A 48 21.19 -27.97 13.69
N GLY A 49 21.10 -26.71 14.09
CA GLY A 49 21.08 -26.32 15.49
C GLY A 49 22.49 -26.27 16.09
N THR A 50 22.57 -26.35 17.43
CA THR A 50 23.85 -26.27 18.17
C THR A 50 23.90 -27.27 19.31
N PRO A 51 25.05 -27.88 19.61
CA PRO A 51 25.23 -28.76 20.77
C PRO A 51 25.36 -27.96 22.08
N PHE A 52 25.51 -26.62 22.03
CA PHE A 52 25.61 -25.81 23.24
C PHE A 52 24.29 -25.76 23.99
N PRO A 53 24.28 -25.81 25.33
CA PRO A 53 23.07 -25.78 26.15
C PRO A 53 22.45 -24.36 26.23
N ILE A 54 22.01 -23.84 25.10
CA ILE A 54 21.37 -22.53 25.03
C ILE A 54 19.88 -22.64 25.41
N ASP A 55 19.38 -21.67 26.18
CA ASP A 55 17.97 -21.56 26.48
C ASP A 55 17.27 -20.63 25.44
N ARG A 56 16.74 -21.24 24.38
CA ARG A 56 16.03 -20.52 23.30
C ARG A 56 14.77 -19.81 23.84
N LYS A 57 14.09 -20.36 24.85
CA LYS A 57 12.88 -19.74 25.44
C LYS A 57 13.24 -18.46 26.18
N LEU A 58 14.32 -18.47 26.94
CA LEU A 58 14.83 -17.27 27.61
C LEU A 58 15.22 -16.18 26.59
N VAL A 59 15.91 -16.57 25.51
CA VAL A 59 16.31 -15.63 24.45
C VAL A 59 15.07 -15.04 23.76
N ALA A 60 14.10 -15.86 23.38
CA ALA A 60 12.85 -15.38 22.78
C ALA A 60 12.11 -14.40 23.71
N LYS A 61 12.01 -14.72 25.00
CA LYS A 61 11.39 -13.83 26.00
C LYS A 61 12.11 -12.48 26.11
N LYS A 62 13.47 -12.50 26.16
CA LYS A 62 14.27 -11.28 26.26
C LYS A 62 14.17 -10.40 25.02
N LEU A 63 14.01 -11.00 23.83
CA LEU A 63 13.87 -10.28 22.55
C LEU A 63 12.42 -9.93 22.22
N GLY A 64 11.45 -10.38 23.01
CA GLY A 64 10.04 -10.09 22.81
C GLY A 64 9.34 -10.96 21.76
N PHE A 65 9.96 -12.06 21.30
CA PHE A 65 9.32 -13.02 20.42
C PHE A 65 8.28 -13.86 21.16
N LYS A 66 7.15 -14.14 20.49
CA LYS A 66 6.06 -14.96 21.04
C LYS A 66 6.36 -16.46 20.99
N THR A 67 7.01 -16.90 19.92
CA THR A 67 7.31 -18.30 19.65
C THR A 67 8.74 -18.49 19.21
N ILE A 68 9.19 -19.73 19.15
CA ILE A 68 10.49 -20.14 18.62
C ILE A 68 10.28 -21.06 17.43
N SER A 69 11.14 -20.99 16.43
CA SER A 69 11.11 -21.88 15.27
C SER A 69 11.27 -23.35 15.70
N SER A 70 10.45 -24.21 15.11
CA SER A 70 10.44 -25.65 15.43
C SER A 70 11.45 -26.48 14.65
N ASN A 71 11.86 -26.01 13.47
CA ASN A 71 12.83 -26.70 12.62
C ASN A 71 13.96 -25.74 12.24
N SER A 72 15.21 -26.17 12.45
CA SER A 72 16.38 -25.32 12.24
C SER A 72 16.72 -25.11 10.76
N MET A 73 16.46 -26.08 9.89
CA MET A 73 16.71 -25.99 8.45
C MET A 73 15.74 -25.02 7.79
N ASP A 74 14.47 -25.11 8.16
CA ASP A 74 13.41 -24.21 7.72
C ASP A 74 13.69 -22.78 8.20
N ALA A 75 13.99 -22.59 9.48
CA ALA A 75 14.24 -21.29 10.07
C ALA A 75 15.43 -20.52 9.42
N VAL A 76 16.37 -21.24 8.82
CA VAL A 76 17.50 -20.62 8.10
C VAL A 76 17.12 -20.23 6.68
N SER A 77 16.23 -20.98 6.03
CA SER A 77 15.78 -20.75 4.65
C SER A 77 14.56 -19.85 4.52
N ASP A 78 13.71 -19.79 5.54
CA ASP A 78 12.43 -19.08 5.49
C ASP A 78 12.59 -17.58 5.18
N ARG A 79 11.82 -17.13 4.22
CA ARG A 79 11.61 -15.74 3.82
C ARG A 79 10.14 -15.46 3.51
N ASP A 80 9.22 -16.34 3.90
CA ASP A 80 7.80 -16.17 3.64
C ASP A 80 7.29 -14.88 4.29
N PHE A 81 7.76 -14.58 5.50
CA PHE A 81 7.43 -13.32 6.18
C PHE A 81 7.89 -12.06 5.43
N VAL A 82 8.97 -12.14 4.63
CA VAL A 82 9.42 -11.03 3.77
C VAL A 82 8.47 -10.86 2.59
N CYS A 83 8.05 -11.98 1.98
CA CYS A 83 7.06 -11.97 0.91
C CYS A 83 5.69 -11.49 1.38
N ASP A 84 5.23 -11.95 2.56
CA ASP A 84 3.99 -11.47 3.19
C ASP A 84 4.01 -9.96 3.39
N PHE A 85 5.13 -9.44 3.87
CA PHE A 85 5.31 -8.00 4.06
C PHE A 85 5.34 -7.24 2.73
N ALA A 86 6.07 -7.73 1.73
CA ALA A 86 6.11 -7.14 0.40
C ALA A 86 4.74 -7.17 -0.28
N TYR A 87 3.95 -8.22 -0.05
CA TYR A 87 2.56 -8.29 -0.50
C TYR A 87 1.69 -7.22 0.16
N ALA A 88 1.80 -7.05 1.48
CA ALA A 88 1.09 -5.99 2.19
C ALA A 88 1.46 -4.60 1.66
N CYS A 89 2.76 -4.33 1.44
CA CYS A 89 3.26 -3.12 0.80
C CYS A 89 2.66 -2.91 -0.60
N SER A 90 2.64 -3.95 -1.42
CA SER A 90 2.05 -3.89 -2.76
C SER A 90 0.56 -3.55 -2.71
N MET A 91 -0.20 -4.13 -1.78
CA MET A 91 -1.63 -3.82 -1.61
C MET A 91 -1.87 -2.39 -1.16
N ILE A 92 -1.07 -1.88 -0.24
CA ILE A 92 -1.09 -0.45 0.16
C ILE A 92 -0.89 0.43 -1.07
N MET A 93 0.13 0.15 -1.87
CA MET A 93 0.43 0.95 -3.06
C MET A 93 -0.65 0.84 -4.14
N VAL A 94 -1.29 -0.31 -4.30
CA VAL A 94 -2.47 -0.48 -5.16
C VAL A 94 -3.62 0.43 -4.69
N HIS A 95 -3.89 0.48 -3.39
CA HIS A 95 -4.94 1.35 -2.84
C HIS A 95 -4.59 2.83 -2.98
N LEU A 96 -3.34 3.23 -2.67
CA LEU A 96 -2.88 4.60 -2.88
C LEU A 96 -2.91 5.00 -4.37
N SER A 97 -2.59 4.08 -5.28
CA SER A 97 -2.69 4.30 -6.72
C SER A 97 -4.14 4.57 -7.15
N ARG A 98 -5.11 3.84 -6.60
CA ARG A 98 -6.54 4.07 -6.88
C ARG A 98 -7.02 5.43 -6.37
N ILE A 99 -6.63 5.80 -5.14
CA ILE A 99 -6.93 7.13 -4.58
C ILE A 99 -6.30 8.22 -5.46
N SER A 100 -5.05 8.04 -5.87
CA SER A 100 -4.35 8.97 -6.75
C SER A 100 -5.06 9.16 -8.09
N GLU A 101 -5.52 8.06 -8.71
CA GLU A 101 -6.25 8.11 -9.97
C GLU A 101 -7.56 8.91 -9.85
N GLU A 102 -8.31 8.71 -8.78
CA GLU A 102 -9.54 9.47 -8.55
C GLU A 102 -9.25 10.97 -8.32
N LEU A 103 -8.19 11.31 -7.59
CA LEU A 103 -7.76 12.69 -7.38
C LEU A 103 -7.35 13.37 -8.70
N ILE A 104 -6.56 12.70 -9.53
CA ILE A 104 -6.15 13.18 -10.86
C ILE A 104 -7.37 13.41 -11.74
N TYR A 105 -8.29 12.44 -11.74
CA TYR A 105 -9.52 12.52 -12.52
C TYR A 105 -10.40 13.69 -12.07
N TRP A 106 -10.57 13.90 -10.77
CA TRP A 106 -11.41 14.99 -10.25
C TRP A 106 -10.78 16.38 -10.40
N MET A 107 -9.45 16.46 -10.43
CA MET A 107 -8.73 17.71 -10.68
C MET A 107 -8.70 18.11 -12.14
N ASN A 108 -9.02 17.20 -13.07
CA ASN A 108 -9.00 17.43 -14.50
C ASN A 108 -9.75 18.72 -14.89
N THR A 109 -9.22 19.46 -15.87
CA THR A 109 -9.72 20.77 -16.31
C THR A 109 -11.21 20.78 -16.64
N HIS A 110 -11.75 19.68 -17.17
CA HIS A 110 -13.17 19.58 -17.55
C HIS A 110 -14.07 19.22 -16.36
N ILE A 111 -13.52 18.52 -15.35
CA ILE A 111 -14.27 18.07 -14.17
C ILE A 111 -14.17 19.10 -13.04
N LYS A 112 -12.94 19.45 -12.63
CA LYS A 112 -12.65 20.43 -11.58
C LYS A 112 -13.52 20.28 -10.33
N LEU A 113 -13.67 19.06 -9.86
CA LEU A 113 -14.43 18.76 -8.65
C LEU A 113 -13.62 18.99 -7.39
N VAL A 114 -12.29 18.81 -7.49
CA VAL A 114 -11.34 19.07 -6.40
C VAL A 114 -10.20 19.95 -6.88
N ASP A 115 -9.59 20.67 -5.95
CA ASP A 115 -8.31 21.33 -6.14
C ASP A 115 -7.30 20.81 -5.11
N ILE A 116 -6.09 20.52 -5.60
CA ILE A 116 -4.95 20.05 -4.81
C ILE A 116 -4.06 21.24 -4.52
N ASP A 117 -3.57 21.36 -3.29
CA ASP A 117 -2.66 22.43 -2.90
C ASP A 117 -1.41 22.48 -3.80
N GLU A 118 -0.93 23.69 -4.10
CA GLU A 118 0.22 23.91 -4.98
C GLU A 118 1.50 23.22 -4.51
N ALA A 119 1.63 22.98 -3.21
CA ALA A 119 2.76 22.25 -2.62
C ALA A 119 2.87 20.80 -3.13
N PHE A 120 1.79 20.23 -3.69
CA PHE A 120 1.73 18.88 -4.25
C PHE A 120 1.57 18.86 -5.77
N CYS A 121 1.73 20.01 -6.40
CA CYS A 121 1.55 20.20 -7.84
C CYS A 121 2.79 20.83 -8.45
N THR A 122 2.96 20.70 -9.77
CA THR A 122 3.94 21.48 -10.53
C THR A 122 3.25 22.34 -11.57
N GLY A 123 3.79 23.54 -11.72
CA GLY A 123 3.39 24.48 -12.77
C GLY A 123 4.12 24.21 -14.09
N SER A 124 3.80 25.00 -15.08
CA SER A 124 4.53 25.05 -16.35
C SER A 124 5.29 26.37 -16.47
N SER A 125 6.55 26.32 -16.92
CA SER A 125 7.33 27.53 -17.20
C SER A 125 6.79 28.34 -18.37
N ILE A 126 6.00 27.72 -19.25
CA ILE A 126 5.46 28.34 -20.48
C ILE A 126 3.99 28.70 -20.31
N MET A 127 3.22 27.88 -19.57
CA MET A 127 1.78 28.06 -19.39
C MET A 127 1.47 28.32 -17.93
N PRO A 128 1.35 29.59 -17.47
CA PRO A 128 1.16 29.91 -16.03
C PRO A 128 -0.09 29.29 -15.41
N GLN A 129 -1.12 29.04 -16.22
CA GLN A 129 -2.38 28.45 -15.77
C GLN A 129 -2.33 26.93 -15.62
N LYS A 130 -1.25 26.26 -16.07
CA LYS A 130 -1.13 24.81 -16.02
C LYS A 130 -0.67 24.36 -14.64
N LYS A 131 -1.47 23.54 -13.99
CA LYS A 131 -1.22 22.95 -12.67
C LYS A 131 -1.35 21.42 -12.80
N ASN A 132 -0.26 20.70 -12.60
CA ASN A 132 -0.20 19.25 -12.75
C ASN A 132 -0.23 18.57 -11.37
N PRO A 133 -1.01 17.49 -11.18
CA PRO A 133 -1.08 16.77 -9.91
C PRO A 133 0.09 15.77 -9.73
N ASP A 134 1.31 16.27 -9.66
CA ASP A 134 2.53 15.45 -9.73
C ASP A 134 2.61 14.42 -8.60
N VAL A 135 2.27 14.80 -7.37
CA VAL A 135 2.36 13.86 -6.24
C VAL A 135 1.42 12.66 -6.43
N PRO A 136 0.14 12.82 -6.77
CA PRO A 136 -0.71 11.70 -7.14
C PRO A 136 -0.16 10.87 -8.31
N GLU A 137 0.37 11.50 -9.35
CA GLU A 137 0.94 10.78 -10.50
C GLU A 137 2.15 9.94 -10.11
N LEU A 138 3.06 10.49 -9.30
CA LEU A 138 4.23 9.77 -8.81
C LEU A 138 3.86 8.62 -7.88
N ILE A 139 2.88 8.80 -6.98
CA ILE A 139 2.39 7.72 -6.12
C ILE A 139 1.78 6.60 -6.96
N ARG A 140 0.97 6.94 -7.96
CA ARG A 140 0.41 5.97 -8.91
C ARG A 140 1.51 5.20 -9.64
N GLY A 141 2.56 5.88 -10.10
CA GLY A 141 3.72 5.27 -10.77
C GLY A 141 4.49 4.30 -9.87
N LYS A 142 4.75 4.69 -8.62
CA LYS A 142 5.49 3.87 -7.63
C LYS A 142 4.78 2.56 -7.23
N CYS A 143 3.51 2.41 -7.52
CA CYS A 143 2.79 1.14 -7.34
C CYS A 143 3.46 0.00 -8.13
N GLY A 144 3.96 0.28 -9.35
CA GLY A 144 4.67 -0.71 -10.16
C GLY A 144 5.96 -1.21 -9.50
N SER A 145 6.70 -0.32 -8.84
CA SER A 145 7.92 -0.65 -8.11
C SER A 145 7.64 -1.64 -6.95
N ALA A 146 6.62 -1.38 -6.14
CA ALA A 146 6.25 -2.26 -5.03
C ALA A 146 5.82 -3.66 -5.51
N ILE A 147 5.04 -3.75 -6.59
CA ILE A 147 4.65 -5.02 -7.21
C ILE A 147 5.87 -5.75 -7.79
N GLY A 148 6.78 -5.01 -8.44
CA GLY A 148 8.03 -5.53 -8.95
C GLY A 148 8.91 -6.14 -7.84
N SER A 149 9.00 -5.47 -6.69
CA SER A 149 9.73 -5.94 -5.51
C SER A 149 9.17 -7.27 -4.99
N LEU A 150 7.85 -7.40 -4.85
CA LEU A 150 7.20 -8.66 -4.48
C LEU A 150 7.50 -9.77 -5.49
N THR A 151 7.39 -9.47 -6.77
CA THR A 151 7.66 -10.43 -7.84
C THR A 151 9.12 -10.89 -7.79
N SER A 152 10.07 -9.97 -7.59
CA SER A 152 11.49 -10.27 -7.47
C SER A 152 11.78 -11.19 -6.29
N LEU A 153 11.16 -10.97 -5.13
CA LEU A 153 11.31 -11.84 -3.96
C LEU A 153 10.76 -13.26 -4.22
N LEU A 154 9.60 -13.38 -4.86
CA LEU A 154 9.02 -14.68 -5.21
C LEU A 154 9.91 -15.43 -6.20
N VAL A 155 10.48 -14.75 -7.18
CA VAL A 155 11.41 -15.33 -8.16
C VAL A 155 12.73 -15.72 -7.48
N LEU A 156 13.22 -14.91 -6.53
CA LEU A 156 14.42 -15.22 -5.74
C LEU A 156 14.26 -16.55 -4.98
N LEU A 157 13.13 -16.74 -4.33
CA LEU A 157 12.88 -17.95 -3.53
C LEU A 157 12.56 -19.19 -4.36
N LYS A 158 12.02 -18.99 -5.56
CA LYS A 158 11.60 -20.11 -6.43
C LYS A 158 12.75 -21.03 -6.76
N GLY A 159 12.64 -22.30 -6.36
CA GLY A 159 13.59 -23.35 -6.72
C GLY A 159 14.85 -23.39 -5.86
N LEU A 160 14.97 -22.56 -4.82
CA LEU A 160 16.05 -22.71 -3.84
C LEU A 160 15.84 -23.96 -2.99
N PRO A 161 16.92 -24.75 -2.74
CA PRO A 161 16.86 -25.82 -1.77
C PRO A 161 16.74 -25.27 -0.33
N LEU A 162 16.41 -26.14 0.60
CA LEU A 162 16.37 -25.80 2.02
C LEU A 162 17.76 -25.32 2.52
N THR A 163 17.75 -24.69 3.68
CA THR A 163 18.89 -24.04 4.33
C THR A 163 19.28 -22.70 3.71
N TYR A 164 20.44 -22.16 4.08
CA TYR A 164 20.89 -20.88 3.55
C TYR A 164 21.55 -21.03 2.18
N ASN A 165 21.05 -20.28 1.23
CA ASN A 165 21.67 -20.06 -0.07
C ASN A 165 22.09 -18.59 -0.17
N ARG A 166 23.21 -18.31 -0.81
CA ARG A 166 23.74 -16.94 -0.90
C ARG A 166 22.84 -15.99 -1.67
N ASP A 167 22.01 -16.52 -2.54
CA ASP A 167 20.94 -15.80 -3.25
C ASP A 167 20.06 -14.99 -2.29
N LEU A 168 19.80 -15.51 -1.08
CA LEU A 168 19.01 -14.86 -0.05
C LEU A 168 19.59 -13.54 0.47
N GLN A 169 20.80 -13.14 0.05
CA GLN A 169 21.35 -11.82 0.36
C GLN A 169 20.65 -10.70 -0.41
N GLU A 170 20.11 -11.03 -1.58
CA GLU A 170 19.40 -10.07 -2.44
C GLU A 170 18.06 -9.61 -1.85
N ASP A 171 17.48 -10.34 -0.90
CA ASP A 171 16.22 -10.00 -0.25
C ASP A 171 16.25 -8.61 0.42
N LYS A 172 17.38 -8.23 1.00
CA LYS A 172 17.54 -7.01 1.80
C LYS A 172 17.44 -5.75 0.96
N GLY A 173 18.11 -5.71 -0.17
CA GLY A 173 18.06 -4.57 -1.09
C GLY A 173 16.63 -4.31 -1.55
N ILE A 174 15.98 -5.37 -2.01
CA ILE A 174 14.61 -5.32 -2.55
C ILE A 174 13.62 -4.81 -1.48
N ILE A 175 13.66 -5.36 -0.26
CA ILE A 175 12.68 -5.01 0.76
C ILE A 175 12.94 -3.61 1.36
N ILE A 176 14.18 -3.20 1.54
CA ILE A 176 14.53 -1.88 2.08
C ILE A 176 14.09 -0.77 1.12
N GLU A 177 14.30 -0.96 -0.18
CA GLU A 177 13.85 -0.02 -1.20
C GLU A 177 12.32 0.09 -1.21
N SER A 178 11.62 -1.05 -1.22
CA SER A 178 10.17 -1.11 -1.16
C SER A 178 9.61 -0.40 0.08
N ILE A 179 10.17 -0.64 1.27
CA ILE A 179 9.78 0.04 2.51
C ILE A 179 9.94 1.55 2.37
N SER A 180 11.07 2.01 1.88
CA SER A 180 11.38 3.44 1.75
C SER A 180 10.37 4.15 0.84
N GLU A 181 10.03 3.54 -0.28
CA GLU A 181 9.05 4.07 -1.23
C GLU A 181 7.62 4.11 -0.65
N VAL A 182 7.19 3.01 -0.03
CA VAL A 182 5.85 2.92 0.59
C VAL A 182 5.71 3.94 1.72
N LEU A 183 6.72 4.08 2.59
CA LEU A 183 6.72 5.07 3.65
C LEU A 183 6.67 6.50 3.12
N ALA A 184 7.39 6.81 2.06
CA ALA A 184 7.35 8.13 1.41
C ALA A 184 5.92 8.44 0.91
N CYS A 185 5.27 7.49 0.24
CA CYS A 185 3.91 7.64 -0.25
C CYS A 185 2.88 7.77 0.89
N LEU A 186 3.00 6.95 1.95
CA LEU A 186 2.15 7.03 3.13
C LEU A 186 2.32 8.34 3.91
N ASN A 187 3.49 8.96 3.87
CA ASN A 187 3.72 10.27 4.49
C ASN A 187 3.17 11.44 3.67
N LEU A 188 3.14 11.32 2.34
CA LEU A 188 2.68 12.39 1.45
C LEU A 188 1.15 12.39 1.28
N MET A 189 0.53 11.24 1.08
CA MET A 189 -0.90 11.15 0.79
C MET A 189 -1.80 11.80 1.86
N PRO A 190 -1.62 11.58 3.18
CA PRO A 190 -2.46 12.22 4.18
C PRO A 190 -2.33 13.76 4.18
N ARG A 191 -1.12 14.28 3.95
CA ARG A 191 -0.88 15.72 3.88
C ARG A 191 -1.61 16.34 2.69
N LEU A 192 -1.59 15.67 1.55
CA LEU A 192 -2.34 16.09 0.36
C LEU A 192 -3.85 16.08 0.64
N ILE A 193 -4.38 15.00 1.21
CA ILE A 193 -5.82 14.86 1.49
C ILE A 193 -6.32 15.95 2.45
N VAL A 194 -5.55 16.31 3.47
CA VAL A 194 -5.94 17.36 4.46
C VAL A 194 -6.04 18.74 3.81
N THR A 195 -5.26 19.02 2.77
CA THR A 195 -5.27 20.30 2.06
C THR A 195 -6.21 20.33 0.85
N LEU A 196 -6.89 19.22 0.56
CA LEU A 196 -7.79 19.10 -0.59
C LEU A 196 -8.99 20.03 -0.45
N THR A 197 -9.25 20.81 -1.49
CA THR A 197 -10.44 21.68 -1.59
C THR A 197 -11.46 21.05 -2.53
N VAL A 198 -12.73 20.97 -2.10
CA VAL A 198 -13.84 20.41 -2.88
C VAL A 198 -14.75 21.54 -3.34
N ASP A 199 -15.02 21.62 -4.64
CA ASP A 199 -16.01 22.51 -5.23
C ASP A 199 -17.43 21.97 -4.96
N LYS A 200 -18.03 22.47 -3.87
CA LYS A 200 -19.36 22.02 -3.42
C LYS A 200 -20.48 22.42 -4.38
N GLU A 201 -20.37 23.59 -5.02
CA GLU A 201 -21.38 24.08 -5.96
C GLU A 201 -21.41 23.19 -7.20
N LYS A 202 -20.22 22.92 -7.73
CA LYS A 202 -20.09 22.06 -8.90
C LYS A 202 -20.50 20.60 -8.61
N ALA A 203 -20.13 20.08 -7.43
CA ALA A 203 -20.59 18.76 -6.99
C ALA A 203 -22.12 18.68 -6.93
N PHE A 204 -22.75 19.73 -6.41
CA PHE A 204 -24.21 19.83 -6.36
C PHE A 204 -24.85 19.91 -7.76
N LEU A 205 -24.27 20.69 -8.67
CA LEU A 205 -24.73 20.76 -10.05
C LEU A 205 -24.68 19.39 -10.73
N PHE A 206 -23.54 18.70 -10.63
CA PHE A 206 -23.39 17.34 -11.18
C PHE A 206 -24.42 16.33 -10.62
N SER A 207 -24.86 16.51 -9.39
CA SER A 207 -25.88 15.64 -8.80
C SER A 207 -27.28 15.86 -9.38
N LYS A 208 -27.49 16.95 -10.15
CA LYS A 208 -28.78 17.33 -10.75
C LYS A 208 -28.83 17.16 -12.26
N GLU A 209 -27.70 16.98 -12.92
CA GLU A 209 -27.58 17.07 -14.38
C GLU A 209 -28.12 15.84 -15.12
N ASP A 210 -28.52 14.77 -14.42
CA ASP A 210 -29.03 13.59 -15.07
C ASP A 210 -30.28 13.02 -14.36
N TYR A 211 -30.84 11.99 -14.96
CA TYR A 211 -31.99 11.24 -14.43
C TYR A 211 -31.57 10.14 -13.44
N SER A 212 -30.54 10.38 -12.63
CA SER A 212 -29.99 9.39 -11.69
C SER A 212 -31.00 8.91 -10.64
N ASN A 213 -32.03 9.71 -10.37
CA ASN A 213 -33.14 9.39 -9.48
C ASN A 213 -34.36 8.73 -10.20
N ALA A 214 -34.24 8.44 -11.48
CA ALA A 214 -35.34 7.79 -12.22
C ALA A 214 -35.66 6.39 -11.68
N THR A 215 -34.69 5.69 -11.15
CA THR A 215 -34.90 4.39 -10.48
C THR A 215 -35.74 4.54 -9.22
N ASP A 216 -35.45 5.55 -8.40
CA ASP A 216 -36.19 5.81 -7.15
C ASP A 216 -37.63 6.19 -7.46
N LEU A 217 -37.87 6.90 -8.58
CA LEU A 217 -39.22 7.23 -9.07
C LEU A 217 -39.95 5.99 -9.58
N ALA A 218 -39.26 5.04 -10.16
CA ALA A 218 -39.86 3.80 -10.67
C ALA A 218 -40.24 2.82 -9.56
N ASP A 219 -39.52 2.87 -8.44
CA ASP A 219 -39.75 2.04 -7.25
C ASP A 219 -40.85 2.61 -6.33
N TYR A 220 -41.25 3.89 -6.53
CA TYR A 220 -42.31 4.57 -5.79
C TYR A 220 -43.68 4.36 -6.42
#